data_d17511fb29b10c82f7091ae1918f5a74
#
_entry.id   d17511fb29b10c82f7091ae1918f5a74
#
_cell.length_a   1.000
_cell.length_b   1.000
_cell.length_c   1.000
_cell.angle_alpha   90.00
_cell.angle_beta   90.00
_cell.angle_gamma   90.00
#
_symmetry.space_group_name_H-M   'P 1'
#
loop_
_entity.id
_entity.type
_entity.pdbx_description
1 polymer ?
#
loop_
_entity_poly.entity_id
_entity_poly.type
_entity_poly.pdbx_seq_one_letter_code
_entity_poly.pdbx_strand_id
1 'polypeptide(L)'
;MSREITGKMPARKIRKIRKAAGLTQEEFARFLWVTYSTLNRWEAGRAVPFGLPLRILCLLERKLSSRPFQAVLQDPRASDPTFLLYRLLHSTFGRRQPKRL
;
A
#
# COMPACT_ATOMS: atom_id res chain seq x y z
N MET A 1 15.95 -0.73 17.99
CA MET A 1 15.53 -0.30 17.69
C MET A 1 15.03 -0.01 16.93
N SER A 2 14.80 -0.09 16.91
CA SER A 2 14.25 0.26 16.23
C SER A 2 14.09 0.65 15.53
N ARG A 3 14.08 0.63 15.26
CA ARG A 3 13.88 1.18 14.68
C ARG A 3 13.49 1.48 13.82
N GLU A 4 13.30 1.21 13.31
CA GLU A 4 12.94 1.49 12.50
C GLU A 4 12.31 2.18 12.19
N ILE A 5 12.00 2.39 12.65
CA ILE A 5 11.31 3.27 12.56
C ILE A 5 11.72 4.33 11.95
N THR A 6 12.53 4.59 11.68
CA THR A 6 12.99 5.66 11.01
C THR A 6 12.26 5.98 9.78
N GLY A 7 11.30 5.25 9.43
CA GLY A 7 10.55 5.56 8.25
C GLY A 7 11.15 5.09 6.95
N LYS A 8 12.17 4.31 7.02
CA LYS A 8 12.75 3.82 5.81
C LYS A 8 12.14 2.53 5.42
N MET A 9 11.94 2.33 4.16
CA MET A 9 11.44 1.08 3.65
C MET A 9 12.35 0.61 2.53
N PRO A 10 13.00 -0.55 2.67
CA PRO A 10 13.95 -1.01 1.66
C PRO A 10 13.27 -1.36 0.35
N ALA A 11 14.04 -1.23 -0.73
CA ALA A 11 13.53 -1.51 -2.07
C ALA A 11 12.91 -2.90 -2.17
N ARG A 12 13.57 -3.87 -1.61
CA ARG A 12 13.12 -5.25 -1.67
C ARG A 12 11.76 -5.42 -1.01
N LYS A 13 11.51 -4.72 0.09
CA LYS A 13 10.24 -4.79 0.76
C LYS A 13 9.14 -4.13 -0.07
N ILE A 14 9.44 -3.04 -0.72
CA ILE A 14 8.47 -2.36 -1.56
C ILE A 14 8.01 -3.28 -2.68
N ARG A 15 8.95 -3.96 -3.34
CA ARG A 15 8.61 -4.90 -4.40
C ARG A 15 7.77 -6.06 -3.86
N LYS A 16 8.12 -6.53 -2.68
CA LYS A 16 7.40 -7.63 -2.08
C LYS A 16 5.96 -7.25 -1.77
N ILE A 17 5.77 -6.06 -1.21
CA ILE A 17 4.44 -5.56 -0.90
C ILE A 17 3.62 -5.44 -2.19
N ARG A 18 4.23 -4.89 -3.24
CA ARG A 18 3.54 -4.71 -4.50
C ARG A 18 3.07 -6.05 -5.08
N LYS A 19 3.95 -7.03 -5.07
CA LYS A 19 3.61 -8.34 -5.62
C LYS A 19 2.55 -9.03 -4.78
N ALA A 20 2.62 -8.87 -3.48
CA ALA A 20 1.61 -9.46 -2.61
C ALA A 20 0.24 -8.83 -2.86
N ALA A 21 0.21 -7.56 -3.26
CA ALA A 21 -1.05 -6.90 -3.58
C ALA A 21 -1.51 -7.21 -5.02
N GLY A 22 -0.68 -7.88 -5.81
CA GLY A 22 -1.07 -8.28 -7.16
C GLY A 22 -1.04 -7.15 -8.17
N LEU A 23 -0.23 -6.13 -7.95
CA LEU A 23 -0.23 -4.97 -8.82
C LEU A 23 1.04 -4.87 -9.66
N THR A 24 0.89 -4.34 -10.86
CA THR A 24 2.06 -4.00 -11.68
C THR A 24 2.68 -2.74 -11.11
N GLN A 25 3.88 -2.39 -11.57
CA GLN A 25 4.50 -1.15 -11.14
C GLN A 25 3.65 0.06 -11.48
N GLU A 26 3.05 0.07 -12.66
CA GLU A 26 2.21 1.19 -13.05
C GLU A 26 0.98 1.31 -12.18
N GLU A 27 0.36 0.18 -11.88
CA GLU A 27 -0.80 0.18 -11.02
C GLU A 27 -0.43 0.60 -9.60
N PHE A 28 0.73 0.14 -9.13
CA PHE A 28 1.16 0.47 -7.79
C PHE A 28 1.51 1.95 -7.65
N ALA A 29 2.10 2.52 -8.70
CA ALA A 29 2.38 3.95 -8.69
C ALA A 29 1.09 4.74 -8.55
N ARG A 30 0.06 4.35 -9.27
CA ARG A 30 -1.24 5.01 -9.14
C ARG A 30 -1.85 4.80 -7.76
N PHE A 31 -1.69 3.60 -7.21
CA PHE A 31 -2.17 3.28 -5.88
C PHE A 31 -1.53 4.21 -4.85
N LEU A 32 -0.24 4.48 -5.00
CA LEU A 32 0.52 5.32 -4.07
C LEU A 32 0.47 6.81 -4.42
N TRP A 33 -0.18 7.14 -5.53
CA TRP A 33 -0.28 8.53 -6.01
C TRP A 33 1.09 9.14 -6.31
N VAL A 34 1.95 8.36 -6.92
CA VAL A 34 3.25 8.84 -7.36
C VAL A 34 3.42 8.48 -8.82
N THR A 35 4.45 9.04 -9.46
CA THR A 35 4.72 8.71 -10.84
C THR A 35 5.40 7.34 -10.92
N TYR A 36 5.29 6.73 -12.08
CA TYR A 36 5.98 5.47 -12.32
C TYR A 36 7.48 5.62 -12.11
N SER A 37 8.05 6.71 -12.57
CA SER A 37 9.47 6.98 -12.40
C SER A 37 9.88 7.00 -10.93
N THR A 38 9.06 7.63 -10.09
CA THR A 38 9.36 7.71 -8.68
C THR A 38 9.33 6.31 -8.05
N LEU A 39 8.30 5.54 -8.36
CA LEU A 39 8.21 4.19 -7.81
C LEU A 39 9.37 3.34 -8.30
N ASN A 40 9.71 3.46 -9.57
CA ASN A 40 10.80 2.71 -10.13
C ASN A 40 12.11 2.99 -9.40
N ARG A 41 12.35 4.24 -9.05
CA ARG A 41 13.56 4.59 -8.30
C ARG A 41 13.56 4.00 -6.91
N TRP A 42 12.39 3.97 -6.27
CA TRP A 42 12.27 3.34 -4.96
C TRP A 42 12.54 1.84 -5.04
N GLU A 43 11.99 1.19 -6.05
CA GLU A 43 12.16 -0.25 -6.20
C GLU A 43 13.55 -0.62 -6.66
N ALA A 44 14.27 0.31 -7.25
CA ALA A 44 15.64 0.09 -7.68
C ALA A 44 16.66 0.48 -6.59
N GLY A 45 16.17 0.97 -5.46
CA GLY A 45 17.06 1.33 -4.38
C GLY A 45 17.76 2.65 -4.53
N ARG A 46 17.32 3.50 -5.47
CA ARG A 46 17.96 4.78 -5.72
C ARG A 46 17.38 5.90 -4.90
N ALA A 47 16.25 5.68 -4.29
CA ALA A 47 15.61 6.65 -3.43
C ALA A 47 14.75 5.89 -2.45
N VAL A 48 14.32 6.54 -1.38
CA VAL A 48 13.45 5.89 -0.41
C VAL A 48 12.15 6.67 -0.34
N PRO A 49 11.03 5.98 -0.12
CA PRO A 49 9.76 6.67 -0.02
C PRO A 49 9.70 7.48 1.27
N PHE A 50 8.90 8.53 1.25
CA PHE A 50 8.70 9.35 2.43
C PHE A 50 7.30 9.96 2.35
N GLY A 51 6.85 10.54 3.42
CA GLY A 51 5.57 11.23 3.44
C GLY A 51 4.40 10.29 3.31
N LEU A 52 3.37 10.77 2.66
CA LEU A 52 2.13 10.02 2.53
C LEU A 52 2.31 8.66 1.84
N PRO A 53 3.04 8.58 0.73
CA PRO A 53 3.24 7.26 0.12
C PRO A 53 3.87 6.25 1.07
N LEU A 54 4.79 6.68 1.91
CA LEU A 54 5.40 5.78 2.87
C LEU A 54 4.36 5.30 3.87
N ARG A 55 3.47 6.19 4.30
CA ARG A 55 2.43 5.80 5.22
C ARG A 55 1.46 4.81 4.60
N ILE A 56 1.13 5.01 3.34
CA ILE A 56 0.26 4.08 2.63
C ILE A 56 0.93 2.72 2.50
N LEU A 57 2.23 2.72 2.21
CA LEU A 57 2.99 1.47 2.13
C LEU A 57 2.97 0.73 3.47
N CYS A 58 3.17 1.43 4.56
CA CYS A 58 3.18 0.80 5.87
C CYS A 58 1.80 0.24 6.22
N LEU A 59 0.76 0.97 5.84
CA LEU A 59 -0.59 0.53 6.10
C LEU A 59 -0.89 -0.73 5.31
N LEU A 60 -0.52 -0.73 4.03
CA LEU A 60 -0.76 -1.88 3.17
C LEU A 60 0.01 -3.09 3.71
N GLU A 61 1.25 -2.89 4.11
CA GLU A 61 2.05 -3.98 4.64
C GLU A 61 1.34 -4.64 5.82
N ARG A 62 0.81 -3.84 6.72
CA ARG A 62 0.12 -4.37 7.87
C ARG A 62 -1.16 -5.08 7.50
N LYS A 63 -1.87 -4.57 6.53
CA LYS A 63 -3.15 -5.15 6.14
C LYS A 63 -3.01 -6.41 5.31
N LEU A 64 -1.87 -6.59 4.67
CA LEU A 64 -1.68 -7.78 3.84
C LEU A 64 -1.80 -9.08 4.62
N SER A 65 -1.54 -9.05 5.93
CA SER A 65 -1.68 -10.27 6.70
C SER A 65 -3.07 -10.37 7.32
N SER A 66 -3.95 -9.43 7.07
CA SER A 66 -5.28 -9.44 7.62
C SER A 66 -6.22 -10.24 6.73
N ARG A 67 -7.01 -11.16 7.31
CA ARG A 67 -7.94 -11.94 6.54
C ARG A 67 -8.99 -11.09 5.85
N PRO A 68 -9.59 -10.10 6.50
CA PRO A 68 -10.54 -9.26 5.80
C PRO A 68 -9.96 -8.58 4.57
N PHE A 69 -8.71 -8.14 4.65
CA PHE A 69 -8.11 -7.46 3.51
C PHE A 69 -7.74 -8.47 2.42
N GLN A 70 -7.38 -9.69 2.80
CA GLN A 70 -7.12 -10.72 1.82
C GLN A 70 -8.37 -10.96 0.97
N ALA A 71 -9.54 -10.87 1.58
CA ALA A 71 -10.78 -11.02 0.82
C ALA A 71 -10.95 -9.88 -0.17
N VAL A 72 -10.51 -8.67 0.19
CA VAL A 72 -10.56 -7.55 -0.74
C VAL A 72 -9.69 -7.83 -1.95
N LEU A 73 -8.53 -8.44 -1.74
CA LEU A 73 -7.63 -8.73 -2.85
C LEU A 73 -8.19 -9.77 -3.81
N GLN A 74 -9.18 -10.55 -3.35
CA GLN A 74 -9.80 -11.55 -4.23
C GLN A 74 -10.92 -10.93 -5.07
N ASP A 75 -11.32 -9.70 -4.77
CA ASP A 75 -12.36 -9.02 -5.52
C ASP A 75 -11.82 -8.67 -6.91
N PRO A 76 -12.58 -8.95 -7.98
CA PRO A 76 -12.10 -8.59 -9.32
C PRO A 76 -11.75 -7.10 -9.48
N ARG A 77 -12.37 -6.23 -8.69
CA ARG A 77 -12.08 -4.81 -8.77
C ARG A 77 -10.74 -4.44 -8.12
N ALA A 78 -10.11 -5.39 -7.43
CA ALA A 78 -8.85 -5.10 -6.74
C ALA A 78 -7.71 -4.78 -7.71
N SER A 79 -7.88 -5.07 -8.99
CA SER A 79 -6.86 -4.70 -9.96
C SER A 79 -6.93 -3.20 -10.28
N ASP A 80 -7.98 -2.52 -9.84
CA ASP A 80 -8.09 -1.08 -10.01
C ASP A 80 -7.41 -0.42 -8.81
N PRO A 81 -6.31 0.31 -9.03
CA PRO A 81 -5.58 0.91 -7.91
C PRO A 81 -6.41 1.85 -7.06
N THR A 82 -7.32 2.60 -7.67
CA THR A 82 -8.15 3.52 -6.93
C THR A 82 -9.11 2.77 -6.00
N PHE A 83 -9.70 1.71 -6.51
CA PHE A 83 -10.58 0.89 -5.71
C PHE A 83 -9.81 0.28 -4.53
N LEU A 84 -8.63 -0.25 -4.81
CA LEU A 84 -7.84 -0.90 -3.78
C LEU A 84 -7.42 0.09 -2.69
N LEU A 85 -7.01 1.28 -3.08
CA LEU A 85 -6.64 2.31 -2.12
C LEU A 85 -7.83 2.69 -1.26
N TYR A 86 -8.99 2.87 -1.89
CA TYR A 86 -10.20 3.19 -1.16
C TYR A 86 -10.50 2.11 -0.13
N ARG A 87 -10.42 0.85 -0.53
CA ARG A 87 -10.71 -0.24 0.38
C ARG A 87 -9.68 -0.33 1.51
N LEU A 88 -8.43 -0.05 1.20
CA LEU A 88 -7.39 -0.06 2.23
C LEU A 88 -7.69 1.00 3.29
N LEU A 89 -7.96 2.22 2.86
CA LEU A 89 -8.22 3.31 3.78
C LEU A 89 -9.52 3.09 4.53
N HIS A 90 -10.52 2.59 3.85
CA HIS A 90 -11.81 2.36 4.46
C HIS A 90 -11.74 1.25 5.51
N SER A 91 -10.99 0.21 5.25
CA SER A 91 -10.89 -0.87 6.21
C SER A 91 -10.14 -0.42 7.46
N THR A 92 -9.33 0.63 7.34
CA THR A 92 -8.59 1.15 8.46
C THR A 92 -9.42 2.12 9.29
N PHE A 93 -10.15 2.99 8.63
CA PHE A 93 -10.91 4.00 9.32
C PHE A 93 -12.38 3.71 9.42
N GLY A 94 -12.91 3.01 8.48
CA GLY A 94 -14.33 2.79 8.42
C GLY A 94 -14.87 1.81 9.38
N ARG A 95 -14.03 1.08 10.07
CA ARG A 95 -14.54 0.13 10.95
C ARG A 95 -15.28 0.75 12.07
N ARG A 96 -15.07 1.93 12.41
CA ARG A 96 -15.73 2.56 13.42
C ARG A 96 -16.89 3.18 12.93
N GLN A 97 -17.69 2.72 12.14
CA GLN A 97 -18.83 3.29 11.67
C GLN A 97 -19.67 3.79 12.68
N PRO A 98 -20.00 4.88 12.68
CA PRO A 98 -20.84 5.47 13.68
C PRO A 98 -22.15 4.92 13.40
N LYS A 99 -22.83 4.56 13.85
CA LYS A 99 -24.01 4.11 13.62
C LYS A 99 -24.92 4.89 13.42
N ARG A 100 -25.41 5.47 13.25
CA ARG A 100 -26.13 6.23 13.06
C ARG A 100 -26.82 6.54 13.21
N LEU A 101 -27.01 6.62 13.40
CA LEU A 101 -27.57 7.09 13.55
C LEU A 101 -28.18 7.25 13.38
#